data_d09d3ca786f2d48289eb0c853c08fb17
#
_entry.id   d09d3ca786f2d48289eb0c853c08fb17
#
_cell.length_a   1.000
_cell.length_b   1.000
_cell.length_c   1.000
_cell.angle_alpha   90.00
_cell.angle_beta   90.00
_cell.angle_gamma   90.00
#
_symmetry.space_group_name_H-M   'P 1'
#
loop_
_entity.id
_entity.type
_entity.pdbx_description
1 polymer ?
#
loop_
_entity_poly.entity_id
_entity_poly.type
_entity_poly.pdbx_seq_one_letter_code
_entity_poly.pdbx_strand_id
1 'polypeptide(L)'
;MRSLLTLLLLVTIAVSGEESARAETVPIADFVLVDKSERTLWLYSQGRVVHSVAGLQFGNAPQGHKRFEGDERTPEGRYTIDFGNPQSRFFLSLRISYPNAADRAFAQLHGRSPGGDIFIHGQPNGLPDDRRVAGDWTDGCIALTNAEIELLWRMVPDGTPIEIRP
;
A
#
# COMPACT_ATOMS: atom_id res chain seq x y z
N MET A 1 70.72 -48.56 10.30
CA MET A 1 70.23 -47.18 10.10
C MET A 1 68.80 -47.25 9.61
N ARG A 2 67.85 -47.04 10.49
CA ARG A 2 66.39 -47.07 10.18
C ARG A 2 65.83 -45.64 10.26
N SER A 3 65.49 -45.07 9.07
CA SER A 3 64.80 -43.77 8.99
C SER A 3 63.34 -43.89 9.34
N LEU A 4 62.92 -43.20 10.36
CA LEU A 4 61.52 -42.98 10.69
C LEU A 4 60.98 -41.81 9.85
N LEU A 5 60.02 -42.11 8.99
CA LEU A 5 59.26 -41.08 8.25
C LEU A 5 58.03 -40.72 9.06
N THR A 6 57.99 -39.53 9.65
CA THR A 6 56.85 -39.02 10.42
C THR A 6 55.87 -38.38 9.43
N LEU A 7 54.70 -39.02 9.28
CA LEU A 7 53.59 -38.52 8.45
C LEU A 7 52.79 -37.48 9.26
N LEU A 8 52.85 -36.21 8.88
CA LEU A 8 52.07 -35.12 9.49
C LEU A 8 50.71 -35.06 8.84
N LEU A 9 49.68 -35.46 9.58
CA LEU A 9 48.28 -35.41 9.14
C LEU A 9 47.74 -33.98 9.36
N LEU A 10 47.52 -33.19 8.26
CA LEU A 10 46.86 -31.89 8.32
C LEU A 10 45.35 -32.15 8.37
N VAL A 11 44.75 -31.87 9.51
CA VAL A 11 43.29 -31.83 9.67
C VAL A 11 42.79 -30.43 9.27
N THR A 12 42.19 -30.29 8.12
CA THR A 12 41.46 -29.07 7.71
C THR A 12 40.08 -29.08 8.32
N ILE A 13 39.85 -28.22 9.30
CA ILE A 13 38.52 -27.97 9.86
C ILE A 13 37.78 -27.04 8.88
N ALA A 14 36.82 -27.58 8.14
CA ALA A 14 35.87 -26.78 7.36
C ALA A 14 34.88 -26.12 8.34
N VAL A 15 35.01 -24.82 8.55
CA VAL A 15 34.00 -24.01 9.24
C VAL A 15 32.85 -23.80 8.26
N SER A 16 31.79 -24.59 8.40
CA SER A 16 30.53 -24.34 7.70
C SER A 16 29.89 -23.13 8.35
N GLY A 17 30.02 -21.94 7.72
CA GLY A 17 29.24 -20.78 8.10
C GLY A 17 27.79 -21.05 7.79
N GLU A 18 26.97 -21.31 8.78
CA GLU A 18 25.51 -21.21 8.69
C GLU A 18 25.18 -19.72 8.52
N GLU A 19 25.01 -19.29 7.29
CA GLU A 19 24.39 -18.02 6.95
C GLU A 19 22.90 -18.14 7.33
N SER A 20 22.61 -17.77 8.57
CA SER A 20 21.24 -17.66 9.08
C SER A 20 20.51 -16.66 8.21
N ALA A 21 19.63 -17.14 7.34
CA ALA A 21 18.74 -16.30 6.56
C ALA A 21 17.91 -15.45 7.54
N ARG A 22 18.35 -14.22 7.78
CA ARG A 22 17.64 -13.25 8.59
C ARG A 22 16.35 -12.97 7.87
N ALA A 23 15.23 -13.43 8.43
CA ALA A 23 13.92 -13.09 7.92
C ALA A 23 13.84 -11.57 7.80
N GLU A 24 13.76 -11.07 6.56
CA GLU A 24 13.62 -9.64 6.29
C GLU A 24 12.29 -9.20 6.90
N THR A 25 12.35 -8.47 8.00
CA THR A 25 11.15 -7.90 8.63
C THR A 25 10.64 -6.80 7.73
N VAL A 26 9.45 -6.98 7.16
CA VAL A 26 8.79 -5.96 6.37
C VAL A 26 8.56 -4.73 7.27
N PRO A 27 9.05 -3.53 6.89
CA PRO A 27 8.91 -2.35 7.73
C PRO A 27 7.43 -1.95 7.85
N ILE A 28 7.03 -1.53 9.04
CA ILE A 28 5.68 -1.02 9.28
C ILE A 28 5.65 0.48 8.98
N ALA A 29 4.67 0.90 8.18
CA ALA A 29 4.45 2.30 7.85
C ALA A 29 3.71 3.02 8.98
N ASP A 30 4.16 4.22 9.30
CA ASP A 30 3.53 5.14 10.24
C ASP A 30 2.84 6.33 9.54
N PHE A 31 3.01 6.46 8.24
CA PHE A 31 2.36 7.46 7.41
C PHE A 31 2.31 7.04 5.94
N VAL A 32 1.20 7.38 5.27
CA VAL A 32 0.99 7.17 3.83
C VAL A 32 0.82 8.52 3.14
N LEU A 33 1.54 8.73 2.04
CA LEU A 33 1.36 9.87 1.15
C LEU A 33 0.90 9.38 -0.22
N VAL A 34 -0.15 9.99 -0.76
CA VAL A 34 -0.61 9.81 -2.13
C VAL A 34 -0.51 11.14 -2.86
N ASP A 35 0.16 11.17 -4.01
CA ASP A 35 0.15 12.27 -4.95
C ASP A 35 -0.61 11.81 -6.21
N LYS A 36 -1.75 12.45 -6.45
CA LYS A 36 -2.65 12.10 -7.56
C LYS A 36 -2.05 12.48 -8.90
N SER A 37 -1.33 13.61 -8.96
CA SER A 37 -0.71 14.09 -10.21
C SER A 37 0.45 13.19 -10.65
N GLU A 38 1.23 12.66 -9.71
CA GLU A 38 2.30 11.71 -9.96
C GLU A 38 1.81 10.27 -10.03
N ARG A 39 0.55 10.02 -9.69
CA ARG A 39 -0.04 8.67 -9.59
C ARG A 39 0.82 7.75 -8.73
N THR A 40 1.33 8.25 -7.62
CA THR A 40 2.27 7.54 -6.76
C THR A 40 1.84 7.59 -5.30
N LEU A 41 2.04 6.48 -4.61
CA LEU A 41 1.87 6.31 -3.18
C LEU A 41 3.24 6.01 -2.56
N TRP A 42 3.55 6.68 -1.44
CA TRP A 42 4.72 6.40 -0.63
C TRP A 42 4.32 5.96 0.77
N LEU A 43 4.98 4.93 1.27
CA LEU A 43 4.93 4.51 2.66
C LEU A 43 6.14 5.07 3.40
N TYR A 44 5.87 5.71 4.52
CA TYR A 44 6.90 6.24 5.41
C TYR A 44 6.95 5.44 6.70
N SER A 45 8.14 5.28 7.25
CA SER A 45 8.41 4.80 8.60
C SER A 45 9.48 5.68 9.21
N GLN A 46 9.19 6.29 10.36
CA GLN A 46 10.09 7.20 11.07
C GLN A 46 10.63 8.35 10.17
N GLY A 47 9.74 8.90 9.33
CA GLY A 47 10.06 10.01 8.42
C GLY A 47 10.88 9.63 7.18
N ARG A 48 11.12 8.33 6.92
CA ARG A 48 11.83 7.84 5.74
C ARG A 48 10.90 7.05 4.84
N VAL A 49 11.03 7.20 3.54
CA VAL A 49 10.32 6.37 2.57
C VAL A 49 10.85 4.94 2.67
N VAL A 50 9.97 4.01 2.96
CA VAL A 50 10.28 2.56 3.06
C VAL A 50 9.73 1.76 1.90
N HIS A 51 8.75 2.31 1.18
CA HIS A 51 8.21 1.71 -0.04
C HIS A 51 7.48 2.75 -0.89
N SER A 52 7.35 2.50 -2.19
CA SER A 52 6.54 3.32 -3.09
C SER A 52 5.86 2.46 -4.16
N VAL A 53 4.67 2.89 -4.57
CA VAL A 53 3.88 2.27 -5.64
C VAL A 53 3.52 3.35 -6.64
N ALA A 54 3.86 3.15 -7.91
CA ALA A 54 3.54 4.06 -9.01
C ALA A 54 2.42 3.49 -9.90
N GLY A 55 1.82 4.36 -10.71
CA GLY A 55 0.78 3.96 -11.64
C GLY A 55 -0.56 3.68 -10.96
N LEU A 56 -0.90 4.42 -9.91
CA LEU A 56 -2.20 4.37 -9.25
C LEU A 56 -3.33 4.61 -10.26
N GLN A 57 -4.42 3.89 -10.09
CA GLN A 57 -5.63 4.10 -10.88
C GLN A 57 -6.71 4.72 -9.99
N PHE A 58 -7.48 5.62 -10.56
CA PHE A 58 -8.51 6.39 -9.87
C PHE A 58 -9.88 6.23 -10.53
N GLY A 59 -10.84 7.08 -10.21
CA GLY A 59 -12.09 7.25 -10.94
C GLY A 59 -11.89 8.09 -12.20
N ASN A 60 -12.93 8.14 -13.06
CA ASN A 60 -12.87 8.85 -14.36
C ASN A 60 -12.71 10.38 -14.23
N ALA A 61 -12.86 10.95 -13.04
CA ALA A 61 -12.60 12.35 -12.74
C ALA A 61 -11.46 12.50 -11.74
N PRO A 62 -10.19 12.12 -12.07
CA PRO A 62 -9.11 12.01 -11.11
C PRO A 62 -8.67 13.36 -10.52
N GLN A 63 -8.99 14.47 -11.16
CA GLN A 63 -8.58 15.79 -10.72
C GLN A 63 -9.54 16.43 -9.73
N GLY A 64 -8.99 17.06 -8.70
CA GLY A 64 -9.73 17.78 -7.68
C GLY A 64 -10.27 16.87 -6.57
N HIS A 65 -10.67 17.50 -5.49
CA HIS A 65 -11.16 16.85 -4.28
C HIS A 65 -12.57 16.27 -4.48
N LYS A 66 -12.83 15.06 -3.95
CA LYS A 66 -14.17 14.49 -3.85
C LYS A 66 -15.08 15.34 -3.00
N ARG A 67 -16.25 15.67 -3.54
CA ARG A 67 -17.26 16.52 -2.89
C ARG A 67 -18.58 15.82 -2.66
N PHE A 68 -18.97 14.95 -3.59
CA PHE A 68 -20.29 14.34 -3.62
C PHE A 68 -20.23 12.86 -4.03
N GLU A 69 -21.21 12.12 -3.62
CA GLU A 69 -21.45 10.78 -4.14
C GLU A 69 -21.62 10.82 -5.66
N GLY A 70 -21.00 9.89 -6.37
CA GLY A 70 -21.04 9.78 -7.83
C GLY A 70 -20.21 10.81 -8.59
N ASP A 71 -19.37 11.61 -7.94
CA ASP A 71 -18.49 12.57 -8.64
C ASP A 71 -17.21 11.93 -9.21
N GLU A 72 -17.03 10.62 -8.99
CA GLU A 72 -15.90 9.81 -9.45
C GLU A 72 -14.51 10.35 -9.08
N ARG A 73 -14.45 11.19 -8.06
CA ARG A 73 -13.22 11.80 -7.55
C ARG A 73 -12.71 11.08 -6.33
N THR A 74 -11.39 11.09 -6.18
CA THR A 74 -10.72 10.68 -4.94
C THR A 74 -10.61 11.89 -4.00
N PRO A 75 -10.87 11.73 -2.69
CA PRO A 75 -10.73 12.83 -1.75
C PRO A 75 -9.27 13.31 -1.65
N GLU A 76 -9.10 14.60 -1.40
CA GLU A 76 -7.81 15.25 -1.11
C GLU A 76 -7.81 15.74 0.34
N GLY A 77 -6.66 15.71 1.00
CA GLY A 77 -6.51 16.12 2.38
C GLY A 77 -6.03 15.00 3.29
N ARG A 78 -6.25 15.17 4.59
CA ARG A 78 -5.77 14.23 5.62
C ARG A 78 -6.90 13.37 6.15
N TYR A 79 -6.63 12.08 6.20
CA TYR A 79 -7.53 11.03 6.67
C TYR A 79 -6.74 9.99 7.46
N THR A 80 -7.43 8.92 7.82
CA THR A 80 -6.83 7.74 8.48
C THR A 80 -7.22 6.50 7.68
N ILE A 81 -6.31 5.57 7.55
CA ILE A 81 -6.62 4.21 7.11
C ILE A 81 -7.12 3.48 8.36
N ASP A 82 -8.40 3.22 8.45
CA ASP A 82 -9.06 2.83 9.70
C ASP A 82 -9.64 1.41 9.72
N PHE A 83 -9.59 0.71 8.59
CA PHE A 83 -10.12 -0.64 8.49
C PHE A 83 -9.53 -1.41 7.31
N GLY A 84 -9.00 -2.60 7.58
CA GLY A 84 -8.61 -3.57 6.56
C GLY A 84 -9.73 -4.57 6.27
N ASN A 85 -10.14 -4.73 4.99
CA ASN A 85 -11.15 -5.69 4.56
C ASN A 85 -10.54 -6.85 3.76
N PRO A 86 -10.39 -8.06 4.36
CA PRO A 86 -9.86 -9.22 3.66
C PRO A 86 -10.88 -9.91 2.74
N GLN A 87 -12.15 -9.50 2.79
CA GLN A 87 -13.23 -10.07 1.97
C GLN A 87 -13.68 -9.08 0.87
N SER A 88 -12.74 -8.28 0.38
CA SER A 88 -13.00 -7.32 -0.68
C SER A 88 -13.33 -7.99 -2.00
N ARG A 89 -14.25 -7.41 -2.79
CA ARG A 89 -14.48 -7.79 -4.19
C ARG A 89 -13.29 -7.44 -5.10
N PHE A 90 -12.34 -6.69 -4.56
CA PHE A 90 -11.12 -6.23 -5.22
C PHE A 90 -9.89 -6.76 -4.48
N PHE A 91 -9.84 -8.07 -4.24
CA PHE A 91 -8.78 -8.81 -3.58
C PHE A 91 -8.65 -8.44 -2.09
N LEU A 92 -7.95 -7.37 -1.76
CA LEU A 92 -7.81 -6.78 -0.42
C LEU A 92 -8.14 -5.29 -0.50
N SER A 93 -8.62 -4.69 0.60
CA SER A 93 -8.84 -3.25 0.62
C SER A 93 -8.60 -2.62 1.99
N LEU A 94 -8.04 -1.41 1.98
CA LEU A 94 -7.77 -0.57 3.15
C LEU A 94 -8.67 0.65 3.08
N ARG A 95 -9.56 0.84 4.06
CA ARG A 95 -10.53 1.94 4.07
C ARG A 95 -9.86 3.25 4.48
N ILE A 96 -10.21 4.31 3.75
CA ILE A 96 -9.87 5.70 4.08
C ILE A 96 -11.06 6.32 4.81
N SER A 97 -10.83 7.03 5.91
CA SER A 97 -11.87 7.60 6.80
C SER A 97 -12.63 8.81 6.19
N TYR A 98 -12.78 8.83 4.87
CA TYR A 98 -13.63 9.79 4.17
C TYR A 98 -15.12 9.38 4.32
N PRO A 99 -16.07 10.34 4.49
CA PRO A 99 -15.88 11.77 4.63
C PRO A 99 -15.54 12.19 6.06
N ASN A 100 -14.69 13.22 6.22
CA ASN A 100 -14.46 13.89 7.48
C ASN A 100 -15.58 14.93 7.80
N ALA A 101 -15.45 15.67 8.90
CA ALA A 101 -16.49 16.66 9.30
C ALA A 101 -16.64 17.79 8.27
N ALA A 102 -15.54 18.26 7.67
CA ALA A 102 -15.56 19.33 6.67
C ALA A 102 -16.21 18.87 5.37
N ASP A 103 -15.94 17.63 4.94
CA ASP A 103 -16.54 17.02 3.75
C ASP A 103 -18.06 16.90 3.89
N ARG A 104 -18.52 16.42 5.06
CA ARG A 104 -19.95 16.33 5.38
C ARG A 104 -20.62 17.69 5.41
N ALA A 105 -20.01 18.67 6.08
CA ALA A 105 -20.56 20.02 6.15
C ALA A 105 -20.69 20.67 4.77
N PHE A 106 -19.66 20.52 3.91
CA PHE A 106 -19.71 21.02 2.54
C PHE A 106 -20.85 20.38 1.75
N ALA A 107 -20.97 19.06 1.77
CA ALA A 107 -22.01 18.35 1.05
C ALA A 107 -23.43 18.73 1.54
N GLN A 108 -23.59 18.87 2.85
CA GLN A 108 -24.85 19.30 3.47
C GLN A 108 -25.27 20.71 3.01
N LEU A 109 -24.34 21.67 2.92
CA LEU A 109 -24.63 23.02 2.41
C LEU A 109 -25.15 22.99 0.97
N HIS A 110 -24.81 21.97 0.20
CA HIS A 110 -25.25 21.81 -1.18
C HIS A 110 -26.44 20.84 -1.32
N GLY A 111 -27.03 20.37 -0.20
CA GLY A 111 -28.15 19.43 -0.22
C GLY A 111 -27.83 18.07 -0.86
N ARG A 112 -26.57 17.62 -0.81
CA ARG A 112 -26.10 16.39 -1.44
C ARG A 112 -25.40 15.46 -0.45
N SER A 113 -25.35 14.17 -0.78
CA SER A 113 -24.52 13.18 -0.06
C SER A 113 -23.05 13.38 -0.44
N PRO A 114 -22.11 13.34 0.53
CA PRO A 114 -20.68 13.30 0.22
C PRO A 114 -20.27 11.95 -0.35
N GLY A 115 -21.09 10.91 -0.16
CA GLY A 115 -20.72 9.52 -0.36
C GLY A 115 -19.81 9.00 0.75
N GLY A 116 -19.08 7.94 0.47
CA GLY A 116 -18.18 7.25 1.40
C GLY A 116 -17.54 6.05 0.73
N ASP A 117 -17.14 5.08 1.55
CA ASP A 117 -16.57 3.81 1.08
C ASP A 117 -15.39 4.01 0.11
N ILE A 118 -14.50 4.92 0.45
CA ILE A 118 -13.25 5.14 -0.28
C ILE A 118 -12.17 4.23 0.29
N PHE A 119 -11.58 3.43 -0.60
CA PHE A 119 -10.56 2.44 -0.27
C PHE A 119 -9.31 2.58 -1.15
N ILE A 120 -8.20 2.11 -0.63
CA ILE A 120 -7.08 1.62 -1.44
C ILE A 120 -7.31 0.12 -1.60
N HIS A 121 -7.34 -0.40 -2.84
CA HIS A 121 -7.70 -1.80 -3.09
C HIS A 121 -6.97 -2.40 -4.29
N GLY A 122 -7.01 -3.71 -4.41
CA GLY A 122 -6.49 -4.44 -5.55
C GLY A 122 -7.39 -4.37 -6.78
N GLN A 123 -7.19 -5.29 -7.68
CA GLN A 123 -7.96 -5.43 -8.92
C GLN A 123 -9.18 -6.33 -8.68
N PRO A 124 -10.14 -6.38 -9.63
CA PRO A 124 -11.26 -7.29 -9.55
C PRO A 124 -10.79 -8.75 -9.35
N ASN A 125 -11.50 -9.49 -8.49
CA ASN A 125 -11.18 -10.88 -8.21
C ASN A 125 -11.12 -11.72 -9.50
N GLY A 126 -10.06 -12.53 -9.63
CA GLY A 126 -9.80 -13.34 -10.82
C GLY A 126 -8.83 -12.71 -11.83
N LEU A 127 -8.43 -11.45 -11.62
CA LEU A 127 -7.33 -10.88 -12.41
C LEU A 127 -5.98 -11.38 -11.85
N PRO A 128 -4.97 -11.69 -12.70
CA PRO A 128 -3.62 -12.04 -12.24
C PRO A 128 -2.99 -10.93 -11.38
N ASP A 129 -2.14 -11.32 -10.43
CA ASP A 129 -1.65 -10.43 -9.35
C ASP A 129 -0.84 -9.22 -9.81
N ASP A 130 -0.19 -9.31 -10.98
CA ASP A 130 0.60 -8.26 -11.60
C ASP A 130 -0.16 -7.43 -12.65
N ARG A 131 -1.44 -7.75 -12.90
CA ARG A 131 -2.23 -7.11 -13.97
C ARG A 131 -3.09 -5.99 -13.42
N ARG A 132 -3.43 -5.04 -14.32
CA ARG A 132 -4.36 -3.94 -14.05
C ARG A 132 -5.46 -3.92 -15.11
N VAL A 133 -6.66 -3.55 -14.70
CA VAL A 133 -7.70 -3.07 -15.62
C VAL A 133 -7.16 -1.87 -16.39
N ALA A 134 -7.54 -1.69 -17.65
CA ALA A 134 -7.06 -0.57 -18.45
C ALA A 134 -7.67 0.77 -17.98
N GLY A 135 -6.83 1.81 -17.86
CA GLY A 135 -7.24 3.17 -17.54
C GLY A 135 -7.68 3.38 -16.09
N ASP A 136 -8.34 4.50 -15.84
CA ASP A 136 -9.03 4.80 -14.59
C ASP A 136 -10.43 4.18 -14.64
N TRP A 137 -10.90 3.57 -13.54
CA TRP A 137 -12.11 2.74 -13.57
C TRP A 137 -12.90 2.71 -12.26
N THR A 138 -12.42 3.37 -11.21
CA THR A 138 -13.07 3.34 -9.90
C THR A 138 -14.10 4.46 -9.75
N ASP A 139 -14.90 4.41 -8.69
CA ASP A 139 -15.85 5.46 -8.31
C ASP A 139 -15.25 6.46 -7.30
N GLY A 140 -13.90 6.56 -7.27
CA GLY A 140 -13.15 7.44 -6.36
C GLY A 140 -12.19 6.71 -5.42
N CYS A 141 -12.15 5.40 -5.44
CA CYS A 141 -11.13 4.58 -4.76
C CYS A 141 -9.76 4.69 -5.47
N ILE A 142 -8.73 4.20 -4.82
CA ILE A 142 -7.37 4.11 -5.35
C ILE A 142 -7.07 2.65 -5.64
N ALA A 143 -6.92 2.27 -6.91
CA ALA A 143 -6.65 0.89 -7.29
C ALA A 143 -5.16 0.65 -7.57
N LEU A 144 -4.67 -0.48 -7.08
CA LEU A 144 -3.32 -1.03 -7.22
C LEU A 144 -3.38 -2.39 -7.94
N THR A 145 -2.25 -3.03 -8.22
CA THR A 145 -2.22 -4.47 -8.50
C THR A 145 -2.49 -5.29 -7.24
N ASN A 146 -2.85 -6.57 -7.39
CA ASN A 146 -3.07 -7.45 -6.23
C ASN A 146 -1.79 -7.65 -5.42
N ALA A 147 -0.64 -7.80 -6.08
CA ALA A 147 0.66 -7.91 -5.40
C ALA A 147 1.03 -6.65 -4.61
N GLU A 148 0.73 -5.46 -5.14
CA GLU A 148 1.00 -4.19 -4.46
C GLU A 148 0.12 -4.00 -3.22
N ILE A 149 -1.19 -4.24 -3.33
CA ILE A 149 -2.08 -4.12 -2.16
C ILE A 149 -1.78 -5.18 -1.10
N GLU A 150 -1.34 -6.38 -1.47
CA GLU A 150 -0.92 -7.40 -0.52
C GLU A 150 0.31 -6.95 0.29
N LEU A 151 1.25 -6.25 -0.34
CA LEU A 151 2.38 -5.67 0.36
C LEU A 151 1.93 -4.54 1.30
N LEU A 152 1.08 -3.61 0.83
CA LEU A 152 0.52 -2.55 1.66
C LEU A 152 -0.23 -3.13 2.87
N TRP A 153 -1.00 -4.18 2.68
CA TRP A 153 -1.73 -4.88 3.74
C TRP A 153 -0.84 -5.33 4.90
N ARG A 154 0.38 -5.75 4.59
CA ARG A 154 1.37 -6.18 5.60
C ARG A 154 2.11 -5.00 6.26
N MET A 155 2.19 -3.86 5.56
CA MET A 155 2.98 -2.71 6.00
C MET A 155 2.14 -1.63 6.69
N VAL A 156 0.84 -1.56 6.43
CA VAL A 156 -0.03 -0.44 6.83
C VAL A 156 -1.08 -0.93 7.82
N PRO A 157 -0.86 -0.77 9.13
CA PRO A 157 -1.84 -1.13 10.15
C PRO A 157 -3.03 -0.15 10.18
N ASP A 158 -4.15 -0.62 10.72
CA ASP A 158 -5.29 0.25 11.02
C ASP A 158 -4.86 1.38 11.97
N GLY A 159 -5.35 2.58 11.72
CA GLY A 159 -4.97 3.80 12.42
C GLY A 159 -3.85 4.60 11.74
N THR A 160 -3.26 4.10 10.65
CA THR A 160 -2.20 4.81 9.91
C THR A 160 -2.75 6.08 9.26
N PRO A 161 -2.16 7.27 9.55
CA PRO A 161 -2.54 8.51 8.88
C PRO A 161 -2.16 8.49 7.40
N ILE A 162 -3.04 9.09 6.58
CA ILE A 162 -2.85 9.24 5.14
C ILE A 162 -3.08 10.69 4.73
N GLU A 163 -2.23 11.22 3.87
CA GLU A 163 -2.43 12.49 3.17
C GLU A 163 -2.55 12.22 1.66
N ILE A 164 -3.58 12.77 1.05
CA ILE A 164 -3.84 12.66 -0.40
C ILE A 164 -3.73 14.07 -0.98
N ARG A 165 -2.78 14.25 -1.88
CA ARG A 165 -2.48 15.51 -2.57
C ARG A 165 -3.02 15.50 -4.00
N PRO A 166 -3.29 16.71 -4.56
CA PRO A 166 -3.66 16.90 -5.95
C PRO A 166 -2.74 16.25 -6.95
#